data_bb03c35e0033a8586b81781e57432385
#
_entry.id   bb03c35e0033a8586b81781e57432385
#
_cell.length_a   1.000
_cell.length_b   1.000
_cell.length_c   1.000
_cell.angle_alpha   90.00
_cell.angle_beta   90.00
_cell.angle_gamma   90.00
#
_symmetry.space_group_name_H-M   'P 1'
#
loop_
_entity.id
_entity.type
_entity.pdbx_description
1 polymer ?
#
loop_
_entity_poly.entity_id
_entity_poly.type
_entity_poly.pdbx_seq_one_letter_code
_entity_poly.pdbx_strand_id
1 'polypeptide(L)'
;VNDQVVVDPARLGQTVLVDGRRLAWAEWGPGDGRPVLFCPGAATSRWLGFAGDVLDALGVRLISVDRPGLGGSDPLPGRSLLDWAADVRQLAESRELTGLAAVGLSQGAPFALACAATGVVTGAAVVSGTDELANPGFGDALHPDVRGMVAAAAADPVAAEASFAAFGSAEVMWDLIVRHSHDVDRRVYTEPVFAAAYRRALAEGFAQGPAGYARDTLLANSPWPFDPADITVAVDLWYGALDTSLSHSPDHGGLLAARLPDARRHVLPEAGGALLWTHGEQVLRDLLSGVAKGRSATGGTASAAR
;
A
#
# COMPACT_ATOMS: atom_id res chain seq x y z
N VAL A 1 -21.21 -2.22 -2.83
CA VAL A 1 -20.40 -1.02 -2.60
C VAL A 1 -21.33 0.15 -2.68
N ASN A 2 -21.35 1.00 -1.66
CA ASN A 2 -22.19 2.19 -1.65
C ASN A 2 -21.45 3.27 -2.48
N ASP A 3 -22.15 4.05 -3.31
CA ASP A 3 -21.58 5.15 -4.12
C ASP A 3 -20.74 6.14 -3.31
N GLN A 4 -20.91 6.16 -1.98
CA GLN A 4 -20.18 7.00 -1.03
C GLN A 4 -18.74 6.54 -0.72
N VAL A 5 -18.35 5.33 -1.12
CA VAL A 5 -16.99 4.80 -0.87
C VAL A 5 -15.96 5.44 -1.83
N VAL A 6 -16.43 5.88 -3.01
CA VAL A 6 -15.60 6.53 -4.03
C VAL A 6 -15.97 8.01 -4.08
N VAL A 7 -15.16 8.83 -3.45
CA VAL A 7 -15.33 10.28 -3.40
C VAL A 7 -14.10 10.92 -4.04
N ASP A 8 -14.28 11.97 -4.83
CA ASP A 8 -13.15 12.74 -5.34
C ASP A 8 -12.33 13.34 -4.19
N PRO A 9 -11.01 13.46 -4.33
CA PRO A 9 -10.18 14.04 -3.28
C PRO A 9 -10.58 15.48 -2.99
N ALA A 10 -10.64 15.82 -1.70
CA ALA A 10 -10.95 17.18 -1.27
C ALA A 10 -9.80 18.15 -1.57
N ARG A 11 -8.58 17.66 -1.63
CA ARG A 11 -7.37 18.45 -1.87
C ARG A 11 -6.38 17.69 -2.73
N LEU A 12 -5.73 18.40 -3.64
CA LEU A 12 -4.65 17.90 -4.48
C LEU A 12 -3.45 18.83 -4.35
N GLY A 13 -2.24 18.28 -4.43
CA GLY A 13 -1.04 19.11 -4.42
C GLY A 13 0.23 18.33 -4.75
N GLN A 14 1.33 19.02 -4.59
CA GLN A 14 2.68 18.49 -4.77
C GLN A 14 3.59 19.03 -3.66
N THR A 15 4.54 18.20 -3.24
CA THR A 15 5.62 18.59 -2.33
C THR A 15 6.93 18.48 -3.10
N VAL A 16 7.75 19.53 -3.03
CA VAL A 16 9.11 19.50 -3.60
C VAL A 16 10.04 18.90 -2.56
N LEU A 17 10.70 17.82 -2.91
CA LEU A 17 11.69 17.13 -2.09
C LEU A 17 13.04 17.87 -2.13
N VAL A 18 13.95 17.53 -1.21
CA VAL A 18 15.26 18.18 -1.10
C VAL A 18 16.14 18.01 -2.35
N ASP A 19 15.91 16.97 -3.14
CA ASP A 19 16.59 16.73 -4.41
C ASP A 19 15.93 17.42 -5.62
N GLY A 20 14.87 18.20 -5.37
CA GLY A 20 14.11 18.95 -6.37
C GLY A 20 13.00 18.18 -7.06
N ARG A 21 12.86 16.86 -6.81
CA ARG A 21 11.72 16.07 -7.34
C ARG A 21 10.40 16.53 -6.71
N ARG A 22 9.33 16.45 -7.47
CA ARG A 22 7.96 16.67 -7.01
C ARG A 22 7.33 15.34 -6.64
N LEU A 23 6.69 15.31 -5.49
CA LEU A 23 5.88 14.20 -5.01
C LEU A 23 4.42 14.64 -4.98
N ALA A 24 3.59 14.08 -5.84
CA ALA A 24 2.18 14.44 -5.98
C ALA A 24 1.31 13.63 -5.02
N TRP A 25 0.35 14.31 -4.40
CA TRP A 25 -0.55 13.72 -3.43
C TRP A 25 -2.00 14.16 -3.62
N ALA A 26 -2.92 13.38 -3.06
CA ALA A 26 -4.34 13.66 -2.94
C ALA A 26 -4.78 13.40 -1.50
N GLU A 27 -5.79 14.14 -1.02
CA GLU A 27 -6.28 14.02 0.34
C GLU A 27 -7.79 14.01 0.41
N TRP A 28 -8.30 13.25 1.38
CA TRP A 28 -9.71 13.16 1.77
C TRP A 28 -9.85 13.39 3.27
N GLY A 29 -11.07 13.72 3.70
CA GLY A 29 -11.40 13.99 5.10
C GLY A 29 -10.90 15.33 5.62
N PRO A 30 -11.03 15.60 6.93
CA PRO A 30 -10.71 16.88 7.53
C PRO A 30 -9.21 17.17 7.49
N GLY A 31 -8.85 18.44 7.22
CA GLY A 31 -7.46 18.86 7.08
C GLY A 31 -6.63 18.77 8.39
N ASP A 32 -7.30 18.82 9.52
CA ASP A 32 -6.75 18.66 10.88
C ASP A 32 -6.93 17.24 11.44
N GLY A 33 -7.46 16.32 10.65
CA GLY A 33 -7.63 14.92 11.02
C GLY A 33 -6.30 14.20 11.22
N ARG A 34 -6.36 13.02 11.85
CA ARG A 34 -5.20 12.14 12.04
C ARG A 34 -4.67 11.67 10.68
N PRO A 35 -3.40 11.90 10.36
CA PRO A 35 -2.87 11.60 9.05
C PRO A 35 -2.69 10.08 8.86
N VAL A 36 -3.21 9.56 7.76
CA VAL A 36 -3.05 8.18 7.32
C VAL A 36 -2.55 8.18 5.88
N LEU A 37 -1.32 7.71 5.68
CA LEU A 37 -0.77 7.48 4.35
C LEU A 37 -1.44 6.26 3.73
N PHE A 38 -1.92 6.40 2.51
CA PHE A 38 -2.37 5.29 1.69
C PHE A 38 -1.34 4.98 0.61
N CYS A 39 -0.83 3.76 0.63
CA CYS A 39 0.01 3.18 -0.42
C CYS A 39 -0.89 2.28 -1.28
N PRO A 40 -1.39 2.75 -2.44
CA PRO A 40 -2.29 1.98 -3.28
C PRO A 40 -1.60 0.80 -3.97
N GLY A 41 -2.39 -0.08 -4.57
CA GLY A 41 -1.92 -1.26 -5.30
C GLY A 41 -1.08 -0.96 -6.53
N ALA A 42 -0.83 -2.00 -7.33
CA ALA A 42 -0.01 -1.91 -8.54
C ALA A 42 -0.52 -0.83 -9.49
N ALA A 43 0.39 -0.01 -10.00
CA ALA A 43 0.13 1.03 -10.99
C ALA A 43 -0.98 2.05 -10.64
N THR A 44 -1.51 2.00 -9.43
CA THR A 44 -2.63 2.87 -9.01
C THR A 44 -2.09 4.20 -8.53
N SER A 45 -2.60 5.30 -9.10
CA SER A 45 -2.23 6.66 -8.72
C SER A 45 -2.96 7.12 -7.45
N ARG A 46 -2.56 8.31 -6.98
CA ARG A 46 -3.17 9.01 -5.85
C ARG A 46 -4.67 9.28 -5.96
N TRP A 47 -5.27 9.11 -7.15
CA TRP A 47 -6.69 9.41 -7.39
C TRP A 47 -7.67 8.41 -6.77
N LEU A 48 -7.21 7.26 -6.32
CA LEU A 48 -8.05 6.27 -5.66
C LEU A 48 -7.84 6.32 -4.14
N GLY A 49 -8.84 6.83 -3.42
CA GLY A 49 -8.95 6.76 -1.96
C GLY A 49 -9.83 5.59 -1.53
N PHE A 50 -10.05 5.44 -0.24
CA PHE A 50 -10.98 4.46 0.33
C PHE A 50 -11.72 5.02 1.55
N ALA A 51 -12.84 4.42 1.93
CA ALA A 51 -13.65 4.79 3.11
C ALA A 51 -14.06 6.28 3.14
N GLY A 52 -14.27 6.90 1.96
CA GLY A 52 -14.52 8.33 1.84
C GLY A 52 -15.73 8.83 2.64
N ASP A 53 -16.73 7.97 2.82
CA ASP A 53 -17.98 8.23 3.55
C ASP A 53 -17.82 8.32 5.08
N VAL A 54 -16.73 7.79 5.64
CA VAL A 54 -16.53 7.73 7.10
C VAL A 54 -15.33 8.53 7.61
N LEU A 55 -14.51 9.09 6.73
CA LEU A 55 -13.28 9.79 7.11
C LEU A 55 -13.53 10.96 8.05
N ASP A 56 -14.56 11.77 7.80
CA ASP A 56 -14.93 12.90 8.65
C ASP A 56 -15.36 12.43 10.05
N ALA A 57 -16.21 11.39 10.11
CA ALA A 57 -16.67 10.83 11.38
C ALA A 57 -15.54 10.18 12.19
N LEU A 58 -14.52 9.64 11.53
CA LEU A 58 -13.34 9.06 12.16
C LEU A 58 -12.27 10.10 12.50
N GLY A 59 -12.40 11.33 12.02
CA GLY A 59 -11.38 12.37 12.14
C GLY A 59 -10.08 11.95 11.44
N VAL A 60 -10.17 11.32 10.28
CA VAL A 60 -9.03 10.82 9.49
C VAL A 60 -8.75 11.75 8.32
N ARG A 61 -7.51 12.16 8.17
CA ARG A 61 -6.95 12.80 6.98
C ARG A 61 -6.23 11.72 6.17
N LEU A 62 -6.91 11.15 5.18
CA LEU A 62 -6.33 10.14 4.29
C LEU A 62 -5.48 10.84 3.22
N ILE A 63 -4.24 10.39 3.04
CA ILE A 63 -3.27 10.96 2.10
C ILE A 63 -2.78 9.86 1.18
N SER A 64 -3.16 9.90 -0.09
CA SER A 64 -2.64 9.01 -1.14
C SER A 64 -1.57 9.73 -1.94
N VAL A 65 -0.47 9.04 -2.22
CA VAL A 65 0.71 9.63 -2.86
C VAL A 65 1.09 8.81 -4.08
N ASP A 66 1.33 9.48 -5.20
CA ASP A 66 1.93 8.81 -6.36
C ASP A 66 3.37 8.42 -6.05
N ARG A 67 3.68 7.13 -6.14
CA ARG A 67 5.07 6.68 -6.03
C ARG A 67 5.91 7.24 -7.19
N PRO A 68 7.23 7.47 -7.03
CA PRO A 68 8.07 8.08 -8.06
C PRO A 68 7.93 7.39 -9.43
N GLY A 69 7.61 8.17 -10.45
CA GLY A 69 7.37 7.70 -11.82
C GLY A 69 5.93 7.27 -12.10
N LEU A 70 5.02 7.37 -11.12
CA LEU A 70 3.57 7.22 -11.33
C LEU A 70 2.90 8.60 -11.30
N GLY A 71 1.79 8.74 -12.02
CA GLY A 71 0.92 9.90 -11.97
C GLY A 71 1.65 11.22 -12.13
N GLY A 72 1.56 12.08 -11.11
CA GLY A 72 2.18 13.41 -11.08
C GLY A 72 3.51 13.49 -10.34
N SER A 73 4.06 12.37 -9.83
CA SER A 73 5.34 12.35 -9.12
C SER A 73 6.51 12.17 -10.08
N ASP A 74 7.57 12.96 -9.90
CA ASP A 74 8.76 12.86 -10.73
C ASP A 74 9.44 11.48 -10.54
N PRO A 75 10.05 10.90 -11.58
CA PRO A 75 10.64 9.58 -11.52
C PRO A 75 11.93 9.59 -10.68
N LEU A 76 12.23 8.45 -10.05
CA LEU A 76 13.51 8.13 -9.42
C LEU A 76 13.95 6.75 -9.94
N PRO A 77 14.68 6.68 -11.07
CA PRO A 77 15.17 5.42 -11.60
C PRO A 77 16.07 4.70 -10.59
N GLY A 78 15.93 3.38 -10.52
CA GLY A 78 16.75 2.57 -9.61
C GLY A 78 16.38 2.67 -8.12
N ARG A 79 15.32 3.41 -7.75
CA ARG A 79 14.89 3.54 -6.34
C ARG A 79 14.64 2.19 -5.65
N SER A 80 14.82 2.19 -4.35
CA SER A 80 14.49 1.10 -3.43
C SER A 80 13.22 1.40 -2.64
N LEU A 81 12.76 0.44 -1.81
CA LEU A 81 11.71 0.67 -0.82
C LEU A 81 12.15 1.67 0.27
N LEU A 82 13.45 1.74 0.57
CA LEU A 82 13.97 2.70 1.56
C LEU A 82 14.00 4.13 1.01
N ASP A 83 14.25 4.31 -0.29
CA ASP A 83 14.15 5.63 -0.93
C ASP A 83 12.71 6.15 -0.88
N TRP A 84 11.71 5.27 -1.08
CA TRP A 84 10.31 5.64 -0.87
C TRP A 84 10.04 6.08 0.56
N ALA A 85 10.51 5.35 1.55
CA ALA A 85 10.33 5.73 2.96
C ALA A 85 11.00 7.08 3.28
N ALA A 86 12.15 7.38 2.67
CA ALA A 86 12.82 8.67 2.78
C ALA A 86 11.99 9.81 2.14
N ASP A 87 11.39 9.57 0.97
CA ASP A 87 10.50 10.53 0.31
C ASP A 87 9.25 10.81 1.19
N VAL A 88 8.64 9.79 1.78
CA VAL A 88 7.50 9.94 2.70
C VAL A 88 7.90 10.71 3.97
N ARG A 89 9.10 10.49 4.50
CA ARG A 89 9.62 11.26 5.65
C ARG A 89 9.66 12.74 5.32
N GLN A 90 10.24 13.12 4.18
CA GLN A 90 10.31 14.51 3.74
C GLN A 90 8.91 15.11 3.52
N LEU A 91 7.98 14.35 2.94
CA LEU A 91 6.59 14.75 2.80
C LEU A 91 5.96 15.02 4.18
N ALA A 92 6.16 14.11 5.13
CA ALA A 92 5.59 14.22 6.47
C ALA A 92 6.15 15.43 7.22
N GLU A 93 7.46 15.67 7.14
CA GLU A 93 8.12 16.83 7.74
C GLU A 93 7.65 18.15 7.12
N SER A 94 7.63 18.25 5.78
CA SER A 94 7.23 19.47 5.06
C SER A 94 5.77 19.86 5.27
N ARG A 95 4.92 18.89 5.64
CA ARG A 95 3.48 19.06 5.83
C ARG A 95 3.04 18.90 7.30
N GLU A 96 4.00 18.79 8.21
CA GLU A 96 3.77 18.66 9.66
C GLU A 96 2.81 17.51 10.02
N LEU A 97 2.94 16.35 9.32
CA LEU A 97 2.08 15.17 9.51
C LEU A 97 2.52 14.39 10.76
N THR A 98 2.20 14.89 11.94
CA THR A 98 2.58 14.25 13.19
C THR A 98 1.74 13.00 13.47
N GLY A 99 2.42 11.90 13.87
CA GLY A 99 1.74 10.63 14.18
C GLY A 99 1.15 9.94 12.98
N LEU A 100 1.78 10.10 11.81
CA LEU A 100 1.40 9.44 10.57
C LEU A 100 1.29 7.94 10.77
N ALA A 101 0.18 7.33 10.33
CA ALA A 101 0.02 5.89 10.19
C ALA A 101 -0.03 5.53 8.70
N ALA A 102 0.07 4.24 8.35
CA ALA A 102 0.03 3.83 6.94
C ALA A 102 -0.95 2.68 6.68
N VAL A 103 -1.56 2.68 5.50
CA VAL A 103 -2.31 1.55 4.94
C VAL A 103 -1.69 1.18 3.61
N GLY A 104 -1.27 -0.08 3.46
CA GLY A 104 -0.77 -0.64 2.21
C GLY A 104 -1.75 -1.64 1.63
N LEU A 105 -2.21 -1.41 0.40
CA LEU A 105 -3.08 -2.32 -0.34
C LEU A 105 -2.26 -3.09 -1.38
N SER A 106 -2.42 -4.42 -1.45
CA SER A 106 -1.80 -5.24 -2.50
C SER A 106 -0.31 -4.92 -2.63
N GLN A 107 0.20 -4.56 -3.82
CA GLN A 107 1.59 -4.15 -4.04
C GLN A 107 2.01 -2.89 -3.22
N GLY A 108 1.05 -2.16 -2.63
CA GLY A 108 1.36 -1.06 -1.71
C GLY A 108 1.87 -1.51 -0.33
N ALA A 109 1.70 -2.79 0.01
CA ALA A 109 2.10 -3.34 1.32
C ALA A 109 3.59 -3.17 1.63
N PRO A 110 4.55 -3.61 0.78
CA PRO A 110 5.98 -3.42 1.06
C PRO A 110 6.37 -1.94 1.22
N PHE A 111 5.68 -1.02 0.55
CA PHE A 111 5.93 0.42 0.69
C PHE A 111 5.45 0.97 2.04
N ALA A 112 4.29 0.53 2.53
CA ALA A 112 3.82 0.87 3.87
C ALA A 112 4.72 0.28 4.96
N LEU A 113 5.16 -0.98 4.79
CA LEU A 113 6.07 -1.65 5.72
C LEU A 113 7.47 -1.04 5.73
N ALA A 114 7.98 -0.55 4.60
CA ALA A 114 9.23 0.20 4.56
C ALA A 114 9.15 1.49 5.38
N CYS A 115 8.02 2.19 5.34
CA CYS A 115 7.78 3.35 6.21
C CYS A 115 7.73 2.95 7.70
N ALA A 116 7.18 1.78 8.02
CA ALA A 116 7.16 1.26 9.39
C ALA A 116 8.57 0.86 9.87
N ALA A 117 9.33 0.13 9.05
CA ALA A 117 10.70 -0.32 9.36
C ALA A 117 11.67 0.85 9.59
N THR A 118 11.44 1.98 8.93
CA THR A 118 12.27 3.18 9.08
C THR A 118 11.75 4.17 10.12
N GLY A 119 10.66 3.84 10.85
CA GLY A 119 10.08 4.70 11.87
C GLY A 119 9.42 5.98 11.34
N VAL A 120 9.04 6.01 10.06
CA VAL A 120 8.30 7.13 9.46
C VAL A 120 6.85 7.14 9.94
N VAL A 121 6.28 5.95 10.18
CA VAL A 121 4.89 5.80 10.63
C VAL A 121 4.81 5.18 12.01
N THR A 122 3.73 5.46 12.72
CA THR A 122 3.48 5.05 14.10
C THR A 122 2.61 3.79 14.22
N GLY A 123 2.21 3.21 13.11
CA GLY A 123 1.47 1.97 12.96
C GLY A 123 1.17 1.73 11.49
N ALA A 124 0.95 0.48 11.11
CA ALA A 124 0.63 0.12 9.73
C ALA A 124 -0.51 -0.89 9.64
N ALA A 125 -1.27 -0.83 8.55
CA ALA A 125 -2.19 -1.89 8.15
C ALA A 125 -1.82 -2.36 6.74
N VAL A 126 -1.73 -3.65 6.55
CA VAL A 126 -1.57 -4.32 5.25
C VAL A 126 -2.90 -4.96 4.90
N VAL A 127 -3.45 -4.62 3.75
CA VAL A 127 -4.75 -5.14 3.30
C VAL A 127 -4.58 -5.86 1.98
N SER A 128 -4.94 -7.15 1.94
CA SER A 128 -4.73 -8.02 0.77
C SER A 128 -3.35 -7.84 0.16
N GLY A 129 -2.33 -7.79 1.03
CA GLY A 129 -1.00 -7.31 0.69
C GLY A 129 -0.15 -8.34 -0.04
N THR A 130 0.72 -7.85 -0.90
CA THR A 130 1.87 -8.60 -1.38
C THR A 130 2.85 -8.78 -0.22
N ASP A 131 3.23 -10.00 0.03
CA ASP A 131 4.28 -10.37 0.99
C ASP A 131 5.67 -10.28 0.35
N GLU A 132 6.73 -10.57 1.08
CA GLU A 132 8.07 -10.75 0.51
C GLU A 132 8.12 -12.03 -0.32
N LEU A 133 7.59 -11.97 -1.55
CA LEU A 133 7.45 -13.14 -2.43
C LEU A 133 8.79 -13.82 -2.73
N ALA A 134 9.89 -13.08 -2.62
CA ALA A 134 11.25 -13.60 -2.74
C ALA A 134 11.71 -14.37 -1.50
N ASN A 135 10.94 -14.40 -0.42
CA ASN A 135 11.28 -15.16 0.78
C ASN A 135 11.21 -16.68 0.49
N PRO A 136 12.31 -17.44 0.76
CA PRO A 136 12.35 -18.86 0.48
C PRO A 136 11.31 -19.68 1.29
N GLY A 137 10.76 -19.12 2.37
CA GLY A 137 9.71 -19.73 3.17
C GLY A 137 8.42 -20.02 2.40
N PHE A 138 8.17 -19.33 1.29
CA PHE A 138 7.00 -19.62 0.44
C PHE A 138 7.20 -20.87 -0.44
N GLY A 139 8.41 -21.17 -0.91
CA GLY A 139 8.71 -22.36 -1.71
C GLY A 139 7.70 -22.57 -2.84
N ASP A 140 7.03 -23.74 -2.80
CA ASP A 140 6.02 -24.13 -3.79
C ASP A 140 4.63 -23.50 -3.57
N ALA A 141 4.42 -22.71 -2.52
CA ALA A 141 3.16 -22.03 -2.29
C ALA A 141 2.90 -20.90 -3.30
N LEU A 142 3.96 -20.35 -3.92
CA LEU A 142 3.82 -19.35 -4.97
C LEU A 142 3.22 -19.95 -6.25
N HIS A 143 2.29 -19.22 -6.86
CA HIS A 143 1.84 -19.55 -8.20
C HIS A 143 3.04 -19.61 -9.18
N PRO A 144 3.06 -20.53 -10.17
CA PRO A 144 4.20 -20.69 -11.09
C PRO A 144 4.63 -19.40 -11.79
N ASP A 145 3.67 -18.56 -12.21
CA ASP A 145 3.96 -17.28 -12.88
C ASP A 145 4.67 -16.31 -11.93
N VAL A 146 4.22 -16.20 -10.68
CA VAL A 146 4.85 -15.35 -9.65
C VAL A 146 6.24 -15.85 -9.32
N ARG A 147 6.41 -17.17 -9.18
CA ARG A 147 7.73 -17.78 -8.98
C ARG A 147 8.67 -17.47 -10.14
N GLY A 148 8.16 -17.48 -11.38
CA GLY A 148 8.90 -17.04 -12.56
C GLY A 148 9.33 -15.58 -12.49
N MET A 149 8.46 -14.68 -12.03
CA MET A 149 8.79 -13.26 -11.84
C MET A 149 9.86 -13.04 -10.77
N VAL A 150 9.75 -13.72 -9.64
CA VAL A 150 10.76 -13.69 -8.56
C VAL A 150 12.11 -14.22 -9.05
N ALA A 151 12.12 -15.35 -9.76
CA ALA A 151 13.34 -15.91 -10.32
C ALA A 151 13.99 -14.97 -11.36
N ALA A 152 13.20 -14.34 -12.23
CA ALA A 152 13.69 -13.36 -13.20
C ALA A 152 14.28 -12.12 -12.50
N ALA A 153 13.60 -11.59 -11.48
CA ALA A 153 14.07 -10.45 -10.70
C ALA A 153 15.39 -10.74 -9.99
N ALA A 154 15.58 -11.98 -9.50
CA ALA A 154 16.81 -12.40 -8.84
C ALA A 154 17.96 -12.64 -9.82
N ALA A 155 17.69 -13.16 -11.03
CA ALA A 155 18.71 -13.52 -12.03
C ALA A 155 19.25 -12.29 -12.77
N ASP A 156 18.37 -11.40 -13.23
CA ASP A 156 18.71 -10.17 -13.94
C ASP A 156 17.65 -9.10 -13.68
N PRO A 157 17.83 -8.26 -12.64
CA PRO A 157 16.87 -7.23 -12.28
C PRO A 157 16.58 -6.23 -13.42
N VAL A 158 17.60 -5.92 -14.25
CA VAL A 158 17.46 -4.96 -15.35
C VAL A 158 16.57 -5.54 -16.46
N ALA A 159 16.81 -6.78 -16.86
CA ALA A 159 16.00 -7.47 -17.86
C ALA A 159 14.57 -7.73 -17.34
N ALA A 160 14.40 -8.07 -16.05
CA ALA A 160 13.11 -8.25 -15.43
C ALA A 160 12.31 -6.94 -15.43
N GLU A 161 12.91 -5.81 -15.00
CA GLU A 161 12.27 -4.49 -15.01
C GLU A 161 11.84 -4.09 -16.43
N ALA A 162 12.69 -4.30 -17.44
CA ALA A 162 12.35 -4.05 -18.83
C ALA A 162 11.18 -4.93 -19.32
N SER A 163 11.14 -6.19 -18.91
CA SER A 163 10.03 -7.10 -19.21
C SER A 163 8.72 -6.63 -18.59
N PHE A 164 8.72 -6.21 -17.31
CA PHE A 164 7.55 -5.67 -16.65
C PHE A 164 7.05 -4.38 -17.33
N ALA A 165 7.95 -3.52 -17.78
CA ALA A 165 7.60 -2.32 -18.53
C ALA A 165 6.92 -2.65 -19.86
N ALA A 166 7.34 -3.70 -20.55
CA ALA A 166 6.79 -4.09 -21.84
C ALA A 166 5.31 -4.54 -21.76
N PHE A 167 4.88 -5.07 -20.61
CA PHE A 167 3.50 -5.50 -20.38
C PHE A 167 2.65 -4.46 -19.62
N GLY A 168 3.25 -3.39 -19.10
CA GLY A 168 2.59 -2.42 -18.26
C GLY A 168 1.68 -1.47 -19.06
N SER A 169 0.37 -1.59 -18.89
CA SER A 169 -0.60 -0.57 -19.29
C SER A 169 -1.83 -0.57 -18.37
N ALA A 170 -2.59 0.52 -18.39
CA ALA A 170 -3.80 0.65 -17.58
C ALA A 170 -4.84 -0.43 -17.94
N GLU A 171 -4.98 -0.75 -19.22
CA GLU A 171 -5.91 -1.75 -19.74
C GLU A 171 -5.49 -3.16 -19.28
N VAL A 172 -4.22 -3.51 -19.45
CA VAL A 172 -3.69 -4.81 -19.01
C VAL A 172 -3.86 -4.97 -17.50
N MET A 173 -3.55 -3.94 -16.72
CA MET A 173 -3.74 -3.98 -15.26
C MET A 173 -5.19 -4.18 -14.87
N TRP A 174 -6.11 -3.45 -15.50
CA TRP A 174 -7.54 -3.62 -15.26
C TRP A 174 -8.01 -5.05 -15.57
N ASP A 175 -7.62 -5.58 -16.72
CA ASP A 175 -7.99 -6.94 -17.14
C ASP A 175 -7.42 -8.01 -16.20
N LEU A 176 -6.19 -7.84 -15.71
CA LEU A 176 -5.58 -8.73 -14.73
C LEU A 176 -6.34 -8.70 -13.39
N ILE A 177 -6.68 -7.50 -12.89
CA ILE A 177 -7.43 -7.32 -11.64
C ILE A 177 -8.77 -8.06 -11.74
N VAL A 178 -9.56 -7.81 -12.78
CA VAL A 178 -10.88 -8.42 -12.93
C VAL A 178 -10.80 -9.93 -13.17
N ARG A 179 -9.84 -10.37 -13.98
CA ARG A 179 -9.67 -11.79 -14.33
C ARG A 179 -9.26 -12.66 -13.16
N HIS A 180 -8.35 -12.17 -12.32
CA HIS A 180 -7.80 -12.93 -11.18
C HIS A 180 -8.57 -12.69 -9.88
N SER A 181 -9.70 -11.99 -9.93
CA SER A 181 -10.55 -11.75 -8.78
C SER A 181 -11.62 -12.84 -8.60
N HIS A 182 -11.89 -13.21 -7.37
CA HIS A 182 -13.06 -14.01 -7.01
C HIS A 182 -14.36 -13.25 -7.32
N ASP A 183 -15.49 -13.96 -7.42
CA ASP A 183 -16.79 -13.36 -7.74
C ASP A 183 -17.23 -12.26 -6.76
N VAL A 184 -16.89 -12.39 -5.48
CA VAL A 184 -17.17 -11.37 -4.47
C VAL A 184 -16.46 -10.06 -4.77
N ASP A 185 -15.21 -10.13 -5.27
CA ASP A 185 -14.38 -8.97 -5.61
C ASP A 185 -14.79 -8.37 -6.96
N ARG A 186 -15.12 -9.23 -7.95
CA ARG A 186 -15.59 -8.75 -9.25
C ARG A 186 -16.81 -7.86 -9.14
N ARG A 187 -17.74 -8.16 -8.21
CA ARG A 187 -18.91 -7.30 -7.95
C ARG A 187 -18.51 -5.91 -7.46
N VAL A 188 -17.42 -5.80 -6.70
CA VAL A 188 -16.87 -4.52 -6.25
C VAL A 188 -16.21 -3.81 -7.42
N TYR A 189 -15.27 -4.47 -8.10
CA TYR A 189 -14.48 -3.87 -9.17
C TYR A 189 -15.31 -3.47 -10.39
N THR A 190 -16.37 -4.21 -10.72
CA THR A 190 -17.23 -3.93 -11.89
C THR A 190 -18.46 -3.08 -11.57
N GLU A 191 -18.63 -2.63 -10.31
CA GLU A 191 -19.62 -1.62 -10.00
C GLU A 191 -19.28 -0.34 -10.79
N PRO A 192 -20.24 0.26 -11.52
CA PRO A 192 -19.94 1.28 -12.53
C PRO A 192 -19.15 2.49 -12.02
N VAL A 193 -19.52 3.04 -10.85
CA VAL A 193 -18.87 4.22 -10.27
C VAL A 193 -17.44 3.85 -9.81
N PHE A 194 -17.30 2.71 -9.14
CA PHE A 194 -16.01 2.22 -8.68
C PHE A 194 -15.09 1.88 -9.85
N ALA A 195 -15.61 1.18 -10.86
CA ALA A 195 -14.87 0.83 -12.07
C ALA A 195 -14.33 2.07 -12.81
N ALA A 196 -15.15 3.12 -12.91
CA ALA A 196 -14.73 4.37 -13.54
C ALA A 196 -13.60 5.05 -12.74
N ALA A 197 -13.72 5.12 -11.42
CA ALA A 197 -12.70 5.71 -10.55
C ALA A 197 -11.38 4.89 -10.57
N TYR A 198 -11.46 3.57 -10.52
CA TYR A 198 -10.26 2.72 -10.53
C TYR A 198 -9.56 2.77 -11.89
N ARG A 199 -10.32 2.72 -13.01
CA ARG A 199 -9.74 2.89 -14.35
C ARG A 199 -9.06 4.25 -14.52
N ARG A 200 -9.66 5.32 -13.98
CA ARG A 200 -9.04 6.66 -13.94
C ARG A 200 -7.71 6.61 -13.17
N ALA A 201 -7.69 6.00 -11.99
CA ALA A 201 -6.49 5.90 -11.18
C ALA A 201 -5.37 5.09 -11.86
N LEU A 202 -5.72 4.03 -12.60
CA LEU A 202 -4.77 3.28 -13.43
C LEU A 202 -4.26 4.11 -14.61
N ALA A 203 -5.14 4.77 -15.36
CA ALA A 203 -4.76 5.63 -16.48
C ALA A 203 -3.79 6.74 -16.04
N GLU A 204 -4.09 7.41 -14.91
CA GLU A 204 -3.21 8.38 -14.29
C GLU A 204 -1.88 7.76 -13.83
N GLY A 205 -1.92 6.54 -13.24
CA GLY A 205 -0.71 5.84 -12.80
C GLY A 205 0.28 5.59 -13.95
N PHE A 206 -0.23 5.33 -15.15
CA PHE A 206 0.58 5.16 -16.37
C PHE A 206 0.78 6.46 -17.18
N ALA A 207 0.39 7.63 -16.70
CA ALA A 207 0.49 8.88 -17.47
C ALA A 207 1.91 9.22 -17.93
N GLN A 208 2.93 8.73 -17.21
CA GLN A 208 4.35 8.88 -17.56
C GLN A 208 4.95 7.65 -18.25
N GLY A 209 4.11 6.70 -18.67
CA GLY A 209 4.53 5.42 -19.21
C GLY A 209 4.72 4.34 -18.13
N PRO A 210 5.22 3.16 -18.49
CA PRO A 210 5.22 1.97 -17.63
C PRO A 210 6.42 1.88 -16.66
N ALA A 211 7.41 2.76 -16.73
CA ALA A 211 8.66 2.63 -15.98
C ALA A 211 8.45 2.63 -14.45
N GLY A 212 7.57 3.50 -13.93
CA GLY A 212 7.25 3.55 -12.50
C GLY A 212 6.60 2.25 -12.01
N TYR A 213 5.65 1.73 -12.78
CA TYR A 213 5.02 0.42 -12.52
C TYR A 213 6.02 -0.73 -12.57
N ALA A 214 6.89 -0.76 -13.58
CA ALA A 214 7.90 -1.81 -13.73
C ALA A 214 8.86 -1.84 -12.53
N ARG A 215 9.30 -0.66 -12.09
CA ARG A 215 10.13 -0.54 -10.89
C ARG A 215 9.42 -1.02 -9.64
N ASP A 216 8.16 -0.64 -9.41
CA ASP A 216 7.36 -1.12 -8.29
C ASP A 216 7.21 -2.65 -8.31
N THR A 217 6.97 -3.21 -9.50
CA THR A 217 6.81 -4.66 -9.68
C THR A 217 8.12 -5.40 -9.42
N LEU A 218 9.26 -4.86 -9.86
CA LEU A 218 10.56 -5.42 -9.52
C LEU A 218 10.78 -5.43 -8.00
N LEU A 219 10.50 -4.33 -7.32
CA LEU A 219 10.65 -4.23 -5.85
C LEU A 219 9.75 -5.22 -5.10
N ALA A 220 8.51 -5.43 -5.57
CA ALA A 220 7.58 -6.38 -4.97
C ALA A 220 8.01 -7.85 -5.15
N ASN A 221 8.79 -8.16 -6.20
CA ASN A 221 9.29 -9.50 -6.50
C ASN A 221 10.76 -9.71 -6.09
N SER A 222 11.35 -8.77 -5.37
CA SER A 222 12.71 -8.82 -4.87
C SER A 222 12.75 -8.97 -3.34
N PRO A 223 13.87 -9.44 -2.75
CA PRO A 223 14.04 -9.39 -1.30
C PRO A 223 13.88 -7.97 -0.77
N TRP A 224 13.20 -7.82 0.36
CA TRP A 224 13.05 -6.50 0.98
C TRP A 224 14.37 -6.02 1.59
N PRO A 225 14.71 -4.72 1.48
CA PRO A 225 15.94 -4.15 2.03
C PRO A 225 15.84 -3.85 3.54
N PHE A 226 14.88 -4.45 4.23
CA PHE A 226 14.67 -4.38 5.68
C PHE A 226 14.16 -5.72 6.21
N ASP A 227 14.41 -6.02 7.48
CA ASP A 227 13.81 -7.19 8.13
C ASP A 227 12.48 -6.79 8.82
N PRO A 228 11.36 -7.47 8.54
CA PRO A 228 10.12 -7.28 9.31
C PRO A 228 10.29 -7.42 10.83
N ALA A 229 11.27 -8.18 11.30
CA ALA A 229 11.58 -8.30 12.73
C ALA A 229 12.05 -6.98 13.38
N ASP A 230 12.54 -6.02 12.58
CA ASP A 230 12.94 -4.69 13.05
C ASP A 230 11.77 -3.71 13.15
N ILE A 231 10.57 -4.07 12.68
CA ILE A 231 9.38 -3.21 12.75
C ILE A 231 8.84 -3.22 14.18
N THR A 232 9.03 -2.12 14.90
CA THR A 232 8.65 -1.99 16.31
C THR A 232 7.25 -1.44 16.56
N VAL A 233 6.56 -1.01 15.50
CA VAL A 233 5.17 -0.52 15.56
C VAL A 233 4.19 -1.67 15.31
N ALA A 234 2.96 -1.54 15.84
CA ALA A 234 1.91 -2.51 15.59
C ALA A 234 1.55 -2.57 14.09
N VAL A 235 1.38 -3.78 13.56
CA VAL A 235 0.99 -4.03 12.18
C VAL A 235 -0.27 -4.89 12.14
N ASP A 236 -1.33 -4.37 11.53
CA ASP A 236 -2.56 -5.11 11.25
C ASP A 236 -2.48 -5.73 9.86
N LEU A 237 -2.71 -7.04 9.77
CA LEU A 237 -2.71 -7.80 8.52
C LEU A 237 -4.13 -8.26 8.20
N TRP A 238 -4.71 -7.74 7.12
CA TRP A 238 -6.09 -7.99 6.73
C TRP A 238 -6.15 -8.73 5.40
N TYR A 239 -6.72 -9.93 5.40
CA TYR A 239 -6.87 -10.75 4.20
C TYR A 239 -8.28 -11.33 4.11
N GLY A 240 -8.76 -11.55 2.89
CA GLY A 240 -9.97 -12.30 2.62
C GLY A 240 -9.63 -13.75 2.28
N ALA A 241 -10.35 -14.71 2.88
CA ALA A 241 -10.14 -16.14 2.59
C ALA A 241 -10.52 -16.54 1.15
N LEU A 242 -11.30 -15.70 0.46
CA LEU A 242 -11.70 -15.88 -0.94
C LEU A 242 -10.82 -15.10 -1.91
N ASP A 243 -9.69 -14.54 -1.45
CA ASP A 243 -8.76 -13.82 -2.32
C ASP A 243 -8.05 -14.78 -3.28
N THR A 244 -8.17 -14.50 -4.57
CA THR A 244 -7.59 -15.32 -5.65
C THR A 244 -6.51 -14.59 -6.45
N SER A 245 -6.09 -13.41 -5.98
CA SER A 245 -5.02 -12.64 -6.63
C SER A 245 -3.69 -13.38 -6.51
N LEU A 246 -3.02 -13.57 -7.64
CA LEU A 246 -1.75 -14.31 -7.70
C LEU A 246 -0.59 -13.57 -7.01
N SER A 247 -0.66 -12.25 -6.92
CA SER A 247 0.38 -11.40 -6.35
C SER A 247 0.19 -11.07 -4.87
N HIS A 248 -0.92 -11.48 -4.27
CA HIS A 248 -1.12 -11.34 -2.83
C HIS A 248 -0.43 -12.48 -2.06
N SER A 249 -0.30 -12.31 -0.74
CA SER A 249 0.33 -13.33 0.11
C SER A 249 -0.38 -14.68 -0.02
N PRO A 250 0.32 -15.75 -0.41
CA PRO A 250 -0.29 -17.05 -0.69
C PRO A 250 -0.83 -17.77 0.56
N ASP A 251 -0.40 -17.34 1.75
CA ASP A 251 -0.83 -17.86 3.05
C ASP A 251 -1.63 -16.83 3.88
N HIS A 252 -2.15 -15.79 3.20
CA HIS A 252 -2.89 -14.70 3.82
C HIS A 252 -2.11 -14.01 4.95
N GLY A 253 -0.81 -13.77 4.72
CA GLY A 253 0.07 -13.05 5.64
C GLY A 253 0.53 -13.88 6.84
N GLY A 254 0.44 -15.21 6.80
CA GLY A 254 0.87 -16.08 7.89
C GLY A 254 2.37 -15.98 8.14
N LEU A 255 3.17 -16.09 7.08
CA LEU A 255 4.63 -15.97 7.15
C LEU A 255 5.07 -14.58 7.62
N LEU A 256 4.42 -13.54 7.11
CA LEU A 256 4.69 -12.16 7.52
C LEU A 256 4.36 -11.93 9.00
N ALA A 257 3.19 -12.42 9.45
CA ALA A 257 2.78 -12.33 10.85
C ALA A 257 3.78 -13.00 11.81
N ALA A 258 4.36 -14.12 11.40
CA ALA A 258 5.36 -14.83 12.20
C ALA A 258 6.71 -14.09 12.32
N ARG A 259 6.99 -13.18 11.40
CA ARG A 259 8.23 -12.38 11.36
C ARG A 259 8.10 -11.02 12.05
N LEU A 260 6.88 -10.51 12.21
CA LEU A 260 6.60 -9.20 12.83
C LEU A 260 6.50 -9.35 14.36
N PRO A 261 7.15 -8.48 15.16
CA PRO A 261 7.08 -8.54 16.63
C PRO A 261 5.70 -8.26 17.20
N ASP A 262 4.92 -7.36 16.58
CA ASP A 262 3.57 -6.97 17.01
C ASP A 262 2.61 -6.99 15.81
N ALA A 263 2.20 -8.20 15.41
CA ALA A 263 1.26 -8.43 14.30
C ALA A 263 -0.10 -8.87 14.82
N ARG A 264 -1.16 -8.27 14.25
CA ARG A 264 -2.54 -8.71 14.42
C ARG A 264 -3.08 -9.15 13.08
N ARG A 265 -3.30 -10.44 12.91
CA ARG A 265 -3.73 -11.02 11.64
C ARG A 265 -5.23 -11.31 11.64
N HIS A 266 -5.93 -10.79 10.63
CA HIS A 266 -7.36 -10.94 10.40
C HIS A 266 -7.57 -11.62 9.04
N VAL A 267 -8.23 -12.78 9.02
CA VAL A 267 -8.62 -13.46 7.79
C VAL A 267 -10.14 -13.58 7.78
N LEU A 268 -10.79 -12.83 6.89
CA LEU A 268 -12.24 -12.76 6.80
C LEU A 268 -12.77 -13.85 5.87
N PRO A 269 -13.62 -14.78 6.36
CA PRO A 269 -14.00 -15.99 5.60
C PRO A 269 -14.80 -15.70 4.34
N GLU A 270 -15.55 -14.61 4.29
CA GLU A 270 -16.45 -14.26 3.18
C GLU A 270 -15.93 -13.10 2.30
N ALA A 271 -14.76 -12.56 2.61
CA ALA A 271 -14.12 -11.50 1.84
C ALA A 271 -13.06 -12.04 0.88
N GLY A 272 -12.78 -11.30 -0.17
CA GLY A 272 -11.69 -11.54 -1.12
C GLY A 272 -10.65 -10.42 -1.11
N GLY A 273 -9.95 -10.22 -2.22
CA GLY A 273 -8.90 -9.21 -2.38
C GLY A 273 -9.38 -7.77 -2.38
N ALA A 274 -10.68 -7.53 -2.64
CA ALA A 274 -11.31 -6.20 -2.59
C ALA A 274 -11.68 -5.73 -1.17
N LEU A 275 -11.15 -6.38 -0.14
CA LEU A 275 -11.49 -6.18 1.27
C LEU A 275 -11.42 -4.71 1.71
N LEU A 276 -10.42 -3.96 1.27
CA LEU A 276 -10.27 -2.55 1.66
C LEU A 276 -11.50 -1.69 1.27
N TRP A 277 -12.14 -2.02 0.17
CA TRP A 277 -13.31 -1.29 -0.35
C TRP A 277 -14.61 -1.64 0.36
N THR A 278 -14.62 -2.72 1.12
CA THR A 278 -15.80 -3.23 1.83
C THR A 278 -15.67 -3.13 3.35
N HIS A 279 -14.43 -3.09 3.88
CA HIS A 279 -14.13 -3.07 5.32
C HIS A 279 -13.19 -1.94 5.71
N GLY A 280 -13.05 -0.89 4.88
CA GLY A 280 -12.11 0.21 5.11
C GLY A 280 -12.32 0.94 6.44
N GLU A 281 -13.56 1.10 6.89
CA GLU A 281 -13.86 1.67 8.21
C GLU A 281 -13.27 0.84 9.35
N GLN A 282 -13.44 -0.49 9.31
CA GLN A 282 -12.91 -1.38 10.32
C GLN A 282 -11.38 -1.35 10.35
N VAL A 283 -10.75 -1.38 9.17
CA VAL A 283 -9.28 -1.27 9.03
C VAL A 283 -8.77 0.03 9.67
N LEU A 284 -9.43 1.16 9.40
CA LEU A 284 -9.04 2.45 9.98
C LEU A 284 -9.23 2.47 11.50
N ARG A 285 -10.35 1.97 12.01
CA ARG A 285 -10.62 1.94 13.47
C ARG A 285 -9.57 1.13 14.21
N ASP A 286 -9.21 -0.04 13.72
CA ASP A 286 -8.24 -0.91 14.37
C ASP A 286 -6.82 -0.35 14.30
N LEU A 287 -6.41 0.17 13.14
CA LEU A 287 -5.14 0.88 12.97
C LEU A 287 -4.99 2.03 13.98
N LEU A 288 -6.00 2.89 14.08
CA LEU A 288 -5.96 4.05 14.97
C LEU A 288 -5.98 3.67 16.45
N SER A 289 -6.62 2.56 16.81
CA SER A 289 -6.63 2.01 18.17
C SER A 289 -5.27 1.43 18.55
N GLY A 290 -4.58 0.79 17.61
CA GLY A 290 -3.21 0.30 17.78
C GLY A 290 -2.20 1.42 18.04
N VAL A 291 -2.27 2.48 17.25
CA VAL A 291 -1.43 3.69 17.42
C VAL A 291 -1.64 4.34 18.81
N ALA A 292 -2.88 4.39 19.30
CA ALA A 292 -3.17 4.97 20.62
C ALA A 292 -2.55 4.16 21.77
N LYS A 293 -2.59 2.83 21.69
CA LYS A 293 -1.99 1.92 22.71
C LYS A 293 -0.46 2.01 22.71
N GLY A 294 0.18 2.08 21.56
CA GLY A 294 1.64 2.25 21.45
C GLY A 294 2.14 3.53 22.12
N ARG A 295 1.41 4.65 21.95
CA ARG A 295 1.75 5.93 22.62
C ARG A 295 1.65 5.87 24.15
N SER A 296 0.68 5.12 24.69
CA SER A 296 0.51 4.96 26.14
C SER A 296 1.63 4.12 26.77
N ALA A 297 2.17 3.14 26.04
CA ALA A 297 3.26 2.29 26.51
C ALA A 297 4.61 3.04 26.53
N THR A 298 4.87 3.93 25.59
CA THR A 298 6.12 4.72 25.52
C THR A 298 6.12 5.95 26.43
N GLY A 299 4.95 6.51 26.77
CA GLY A 299 4.83 7.67 27.67
C GLY A 299 4.98 7.34 29.16
N GLY A 300 4.89 6.07 29.55
CA GLY A 300 4.96 5.62 30.94
C GLY A 300 6.37 5.50 31.54
N THR A 301 7.42 5.49 30.73
CA THR A 301 8.81 5.26 31.17
C THR A 301 9.60 6.54 31.48
N ALA A 302 9.06 7.72 31.22
CA ALA A 302 9.77 9.00 31.41
C ALA A 302 9.52 9.67 32.76
N SER A 303 8.69 9.10 33.66
CA SER A 303 8.33 9.74 34.95
C SER A 303 8.91 9.11 36.20
N ALA A 304 9.90 8.20 36.11
CA ALA A 304 10.48 7.51 37.26
C ALA A 304 11.97 7.82 37.51
N ALA A 305 12.43 9.02 37.17
CA ALA A 305 13.79 9.48 37.50
C ALA A 305 13.76 10.96 37.91
N ARG A 306 13.30 11.26 39.13
CA ARG A 306 13.65 12.44 39.91
C ARG A 306 13.69 12.06 41.40
#